data_d63fb8b81e9e68dc16f57631202d0b8c
#
_entry.id   d63fb8b81e9e68dc16f57631202d0b8c
#
_cell.length_a   1.000
_cell.length_b   1.000
_cell.length_c   1.000
_cell.angle_alpha   90.00
_cell.angle_beta   90.00
_cell.angle_gamma   90.00
#
_symmetry.space_group_name_H-M   'P 1'
#
loop_
_entity.id
_entity.type
_entity.pdbx_description
1 polymer ?
#
loop_
_entity_poly.entity_id
_entity_poly.type
_entity_poly.pdbx_seq_one_letter_code
_entity_poly.pdbx_strand_id
1 'polypeptide(L)'
;MKNVLKSSLFILIIALTSVACSNDDSDNDNNDNSNSAQEVTLIAQSGTWKITYFWDTDEDETSNFAGFVFDFKENGTITAVKGSTTVSGTWSVVDDSGNSSSDDDGNSTDDDDFNIFFNVPASSDFDDLIDDWDIISVTANKIELTDVSGGNGGTDFLTFEKN
;
A
#
# COMPACT_ATOMS: atom_id res chain seq x y z
N MET A 1 72.26 0.54 -30.44
CA MET A 1 71.63 1.87 -30.38
C MET A 1 70.66 1.86 -29.22
N LYS A 2 70.94 2.61 -28.17
CA LYS A 2 70.20 2.58 -26.88
C LYS A 2 69.18 3.64 -26.91
N ASN A 3 67.87 3.29 -26.79
CA ASN A 3 66.82 4.27 -26.55
C ASN A 3 66.44 4.24 -25.08
N VAL A 4 66.73 5.34 -24.42
CA VAL A 4 66.42 5.61 -23.02
C VAL A 4 65.01 6.12 -22.92
N LEU A 5 64.13 5.35 -22.26
CA LEU A 5 62.72 5.74 -21.99
C LEU A 5 62.71 6.60 -20.70
N LYS A 6 62.36 7.87 -20.85
CA LYS A 6 62.20 8.80 -19.72
C LYS A 6 60.82 8.59 -19.13
N SER A 7 60.76 8.01 -17.93
CA SER A 7 59.57 7.93 -17.11
C SER A 7 59.26 9.29 -16.47
N SER A 8 58.13 9.89 -16.81
CA SER A 8 57.62 11.13 -16.20
C SER A 8 56.62 10.75 -15.11
N LEU A 9 57.05 10.95 -13.86
CA LEU A 9 56.21 10.71 -12.67
C LEU A 9 55.30 11.90 -12.47
N PHE A 10 54.02 11.76 -12.79
CA PHE A 10 52.99 12.76 -12.44
C PHE A 10 52.46 12.47 -11.03
N ILE A 11 52.82 13.33 -10.07
CA ILE A 11 52.30 13.33 -8.72
C ILE A 11 50.97 14.09 -8.75
N LEU A 12 49.84 13.36 -8.67
CA LEU A 12 48.53 13.96 -8.51
C LEU A 12 48.24 14.17 -7.02
N ILE A 13 48.29 15.42 -6.60
CA ILE A 13 47.91 15.83 -5.22
C ILE A 13 46.39 15.91 -5.19
N ILE A 14 45.73 14.93 -4.53
CA ILE A 14 44.30 14.97 -4.24
C ILE A 14 44.12 15.75 -2.93
N ALA A 15 43.59 16.97 -3.02
CA ALA A 15 43.15 17.73 -1.85
C ALA A 15 41.81 17.12 -1.35
N LEU A 16 41.85 16.48 -0.18
CA LEU A 16 40.63 16.09 0.53
C LEU A 16 40.01 17.34 1.15
N THR A 17 38.91 17.81 0.57
CA THR A 17 38.03 18.74 1.26
C THR A 17 37.07 17.92 2.12
N SER A 18 37.28 17.95 3.45
CA SER A 18 36.33 17.43 4.43
C SER A 18 35.11 18.34 4.47
N VAL A 19 34.00 17.87 3.85
CA VAL A 19 32.68 18.44 4.11
C VAL A 19 32.25 17.89 5.47
N ALA A 20 32.25 18.73 6.48
CA ALA A 20 31.58 18.44 7.75
C ALA A 20 30.08 18.56 7.52
N CYS A 21 29.38 17.43 7.38
CA CYS A 21 27.96 17.38 7.63
C CYS A 21 27.77 17.54 9.14
N SER A 22 27.20 18.64 9.57
CA SER A 22 26.59 18.75 10.89
C SER A 22 25.41 17.80 10.92
N ASN A 23 25.53 16.71 11.67
CA ASN A 23 24.39 15.95 12.13
C ASN A 23 23.60 16.83 13.09
N ASP A 24 22.49 17.38 12.65
CA ASP A 24 21.40 17.69 13.55
C ASP A 24 20.78 16.33 13.90
N ASP A 25 21.17 15.82 15.06
CA ASP A 25 20.47 14.72 15.73
C ASP A 25 19.10 15.27 16.18
N SER A 26 18.15 15.24 15.30
CA SER A 26 16.74 15.21 15.68
C SER A 26 16.40 13.74 15.85
N ASP A 27 16.60 13.22 17.06
CA ASP A 27 15.98 11.99 17.53
C ASP A 27 14.46 12.21 17.50
N ASN A 28 13.86 11.96 16.34
CA ASN A 28 12.45 11.76 16.23
C ASN A 28 12.24 10.25 16.10
N ASP A 29 12.36 9.57 17.25
CA ASP A 29 11.86 8.20 17.43
C ASP A 29 10.32 8.22 17.39
N ASN A 30 9.76 8.63 16.27
CA ASN A 30 8.44 8.21 15.87
C ASN A 30 8.63 6.88 15.14
N ASN A 31 8.45 5.82 15.91
CA ASN A 31 8.31 4.47 15.38
C ASN A 31 6.87 4.36 14.82
N ASP A 32 6.51 5.26 13.91
CA ASP A 32 5.32 5.14 13.10
C ASP A 32 5.56 4.00 12.14
N ASN A 33 4.92 2.89 12.44
CA ASN A 33 4.93 1.66 11.63
C ASN A 33 3.88 1.77 10.51
N SER A 34 3.59 2.98 10.07
CA SER A 34 2.72 3.27 8.95
C SER A 34 3.52 3.20 7.65
N ASN A 35 3.07 2.36 6.74
CA ASN A 35 3.61 2.31 5.39
C ASN A 35 3.04 3.50 4.62
N SER A 36 3.87 4.24 3.88
CA SER A 36 3.37 5.29 3.00
C SER A 36 2.49 4.71 1.89
N ALA A 37 1.52 5.49 1.36
CA ALA A 37 0.66 5.10 0.24
C ALA A 37 1.44 4.47 -0.92
N GLN A 38 2.66 4.95 -1.18
CA GLN A 38 3.53 4.38 -2.20
C GLN A 38 4.03 2.97 -1.84
N GLU A 39 4.41 2.74 -0.58
CA GLU A 39 4.86 1.42 -0.12
C GLU A 39 3.71 0.41 -0.14
N VAL A 40 2.53 0.81 0.33
CA VAL A 40 1.29 0.00 0.25
C VAL A 40 0.99 -0.38 -1.20
N THR A 41 1.05 0.58 -2.12
CA THR A 41 0.87 0.34 -3.56
C THR A 41 1.84 -0.71 -4.09
N LEU A 42 3.13 -0.61 -3.77
CA LEU A 42 4.14 -1.58 -4.21
C LEU A 42 3.90 -2.98 -3.61
N ILE A 43 3.48 -3.05 -2.36
CA ILE A 43 3.14 -4.31 -1.70
C ILE A 43 1.93 -4.96 -2.37
N ALA A 44 0.84 -4.22 -2.60
CA ALA A 44 -0.35 -4.72 -3.27
C ALA A 44 -0.03 -5.29 -4.67
N GLN A 45 0.82 -4.61 -5.44
CA GLN A 45 1.26 -5.04 -6.77
C GLN A 45 2.24 -6.23 -6.76
N SER A 46 2.80 -6.59 -5.61
CA SER A 46 3.92 -7.55 -5.54
C SER A 46 3.51 -9.02 -5.70
N GLY A 47 2.26 -9.30 -6.06
CA GLY A 47 1.79 -10.68 -6.27
C GLY A 47 0.28 -10.78 -6.37
N THR A 48 -0.24 -11.96 -6.09
CA THR A 48 -1.68 -12.21 -6.06
C THR A 48 -2.16 -12.49 -4.65
N TRP A 49 -3.42 -12.18 -4.40
CA TRP A 49 -4.02 -12.15 -3.10
C TRP A 49 -5.29 -12.98 -3.03
N LYS A 50 -5.69 -13.37 -1.84
CA LYS A 50 -6.98 -13.99 -1.54
C LYS A 50 -7.59 -13.26 -0.34
N ILE A 51 -8.91 -13.11 -0.32
CA ILE A 51 -9.62 -12.65 0.89
C ILE A 51 -9.63 -13.80 1.89
N THR A 52 -9.17 -13.53 3.11
CA THR A 52 -9.15 -14.50 4.22
C THR A 52 -10.06 -14.09 5.36
N TYR A 53 -10.52 -12.86 5.36
CA TYR A 53 -11.53 -12.34 6.25
C TYR A 53 -12.28 -11.19 5.57
N PHE A 54 -13.60 -11.24 5.61
CA PHE A 54 -14.49 -10.15 5.24
C PHE A 54 -15.69 -10.17 6.17
N TRP A 55 -15.83 -9.09 6.92
CA TRP A 55 -16.93 -8.83 7.82
C TRP A 55 -17.66 -7.58 7.33
N ASP A 56 -18.92 -7.73 6.96
CA ASP A 56 -19.79 -6.63 6.55
C ASP A 56 -20.82 -6.40 7.65
N THR A 57 -20.73 -5.26 8.31
CA THR A 57 -21.65 -4.74 9.35
C THR A 57 -21.91 -5.74 10.49
N ASP A 58 -22.56 -6.87 10.23
CA ASP A 58 -23.01 -7.85 11.22
C ASP A 58 -22.89 -9.32 10.75
N GLU A 59 -22.31 -9.56 9.56
CA GLU A 59 -22.19 -10.89 8.95
C GLU A 59 -20.76 -11.18 8.43
N ASP A 60 -20.31 -12.43 8.58
CA ASP A 60 -19.07 -12.93 7.98
C ASP A 60 -19.34 -13.41 6.56
N GLU A 61 -18.91 -12.63 5.58
CA GLU A 61 -19.09 -12.90 4.16
C GLU A 61 -17.84 -13.46 3.47
N THR A 62 -16.80 -13.80 4.21
CA THR A 62 -15.54 -14.37 3.70
C THR A 62 -15.76 -15.50 2.70
N SER A 63 -16.78 -16.34 2.91
CA SER A 63 -17.07 -17.50 2.07
C SER A 63 -17.47 -17.15 0.64
N ASN A 64 -18.01 -15.95 0.39
CA ASN A 64 -18.46 -15.48 -0.92
C ASN A 64 -17.27 -15.34 -1.89
N PHE A 65 -16.09 -15.03 -1.34
CA PHE A 65 -14.86 -14.83 -2.10
C PHE A 65 -13.95 -16.07 -2.15
N ALA A 66 -14.38 -17.19 -1.55
CA ALA A 66 -13.56 -18.39 -1.48
C ALA A 66 -13.16 -18.90 -2.88
N GLY A 67 -11.87 -19.02 -3.11
CA GLY A 67 -11.28 -19.47 -4.39
C GLY A 67 -11.10 -18.40 -5.45
N PHE A 68 -11.45 -17.14 -5.17
CA PHE A 68 -11.03 -16.02 -6.00
C PHE A 68 -9.56 -15.68 -5.69
N VAL A 69 -8.85 -15.32 -6.76
CA VAL A 69 -7.48 -14.79 -6.72
C VAL A 69 -7.53 -13.36 -7.23
N PHE A 70 -7.10 -12.43 -6.40
CA PHE A 70 -7.07 -11.00 -6.69
C PHE A 70 -5.68 -10.58 -7.16
N ASP A 71 -5.64 -9.67 -8.15
CA ASP A 71 -4.41 -9.13 -8.73
C ASP A 71 -4.56 -7.60 -8.89
N PHE A 72 -3.77 -6.86 -8.14
CA PHE A 72 -3.71 -5.40 -8.15
C PHE A 72 -2.63 -4.95 -9.14
N LYS A 73 -3.03 -4.46 -10.30
CA LYS A 73 -2.12 -4.13 -11.40
C LYS A 73 -1.62 -2.69 -11.33
N GLU A 74 -0.41 -2.46 -11.84
CA GLU A 74 0.24 -1.14 -11.91
C GLU A 74 -0.60 -0.06 -12.63
N ASN A 75 -1.49 -0.46 -13.52
CA ASN A 75 -2.35 0.47 -14.25
C ASN A 75 -3.64 0.84 -13.50
N GLY A 76 -3.74 0.52 -12.20
CA GLY A 76 -4.92 0.78 -11.39
C GLY A 76 -6.09 -0.17 -11.64
N THR A 77 -5.87 -1.30 -12.34
CA THR A 77 -6.90 -2.32 -12.52
C THR A 77 -6.78 -3.37 -11.42
N ILE A 78 -7.89 -3.72 -10.77
CA ILE A 78 -8.02 -4.93 -9.95
C ILE A 78 -8.73 -6.02 -10.76
N THR A 79 -8.26 -7.27 -10.67
CA THR A 79 -8.97 -8.42 -11.23
C THR A 79 -9.12 -9.50 -10.18
N ALA A 80 -10.31 -10.11 -10.10
CA ALA A 80 -10.60 -11.27 -9.27
C ALA A 80 -10.95 -12.45 -10.18
N VAL A 81 -10.23 -13.57 -10.06
CA VAL A 81 -10.36 -14.73 -10.94
C VAL A 81 -10.65 -15.99 -10.16
N LYS A 82 -11.69 -16.73 -10.56
CA LYS A 82 -12.05 -18.05 -10.02
C LYS A 82 -12.48 -18.98 -11.17
N GLY A 83 -11.62 -19.94 -11.51
CA GLY A 83 -11.86 -20.81 -12.66
C GLY A 83 -11.96 -20.03 -13.98
N SER A 84 -13.12 -20.03 -14.62
CA SER A 84 -13.38 -19.24 -15.84
C SER A 84 -14.03 -17.89 -15.57
N THR A 85 -14.37 -17.58 -14.33
CA THR A 85 -15.00 -16.32 -13.95
C THR A 85 -13.91 -15.27 -13.70
N THR A 86 -14.10 -14.09 -14.27
CA THR A 86 -13.23 -12.92 -14.01
C THR A 86 -14.13 -11.73 -13.75
N VAL A 87 -13.88 -11.05 -12.62
CA VAL A 87 -14.47 -9.76 -12.29
C VAL A 87 -13.34 -8.74 -12.32
N SER A 88 -13.60 -7.57 -12.89
CA SER A 88 -12.58 -6.51 -13.02
C SER A 88 -13.13 -5.20 -12.48
N GLY A 89 -12.23 -4.44 -11.89
CA GLY A 89 -12.51 -3.14 -11.31
C GLY A 89 -11.28 -2.22 -11.38
N THR A 90 -11.31 -1.19 -10.56
CA THR A 90 -10.19 -0.28 -10.35
C THR A 90 -9.81 -0.24 -8.87
N TRP A 91 -8.56 0.11 -8.61
CA TRP A 91 -8.05 0.31 -7.27
C TRP A 91 -7.00 1.42 -7.24
N SER A 92 -6.82 2.03 -6.08
CA SER A 92 -5.74 3.00 -5.82
C SER A 92 -5.46 3.06 -4.33
N VAL A 93 -4.26 3.50 -3.98
CA VAL A 93 -3.94 3.96 -2.63
C VAL A 93 -3.69 5.46 -2.71
N VAL A 94 -4.34 6.23 -1.85
CA VAL A 94 -4.27 7.69 -1.83
C VAL A 94 -3.74 8.13 -0.47
N ASP A 95 -2.73 9.01 -0.47
CA ASP A 95 -2.25 9.71 0.70
C ASP A 95 -3.13 10.96 0.91
N ASP A 96 -4.00 10.94 1.90
CA ASP A 96 -4.87 12.07 2.24
C ASP A 96 -4.27 13.01 3.30
N SER A 97 -3.04 12.80 3.74
CA SER A 97 -2.34 13.61 4.75
C SER A 97 -2.20 15.11 4.40
N GLY A 98 -2.66 15.54 3.23
CA GLY A 98 -2.60 16.91 2.71
C GLY A 98 -3.85 17.76 2.92
N ASN A 99 -4.99 17.20 3.30
CA ASN A 99 -6.27 17.92 3.36
C ASN A 99 -6.89 17.87 4.76
N SER A 100 -6.22 18.48 5.73
CA SER A 100 -6.67 18.58 7.11
C SER A 100 -7.99 19.37 7.21
N SER A 101 -9.09 18.75 6.89
CA SER A 101 -10.36 19.01 7.51
C SER A 101 -10.43 18.04 8.71
N SER A 102 -10.22 18.59 9.88
CA SER A 102 -10.21 17.91 11.16
C SER A 102 -11.43 16.99 11.31
N ASP A 103 -11.24 15.71 11.08
CA ASP A 103 -12.18 14.70 11.54
C ASP A 103 -11.99 14.56 13.04
N ASP A 104 -13.09 14.78 13.78
CA ASP A 104 -13.14 15.09 15.22
C ASP A 104 -13.09 13.83 16.09
N ASP A 105 -12.59 12.69 15.59
CA ASP A 105 -12.50 11.44 16.35
C ASP A 105 -11.14 11.18 16.99
N GLY A 106 -10.14 12.02 16.71
CA GLY A 106 -8.91 12.15 17.50
C GLY A 106 -7.99 10.94 17.48
N ASN A 107 -8.10 10.04 16.51
CA ASN A 107 -7.23 8.87 16.38
C ASN A 107 -6.69 8.65 14.96
N SER A 108 -6.61 9.73 14.18
CA SER A 108 -6.01 9.67 12.85
C SER A 108 -4.49 9.54 12.96
N THR A 109 -4.01 8.35 12.76
CA THR A 109 -2.64 8.07 12.35
C THR A 109 -2.72 7.47 10.96
N ASP A 110 -2.37 8.28 9.98
CA ASP A 110 -2.27 7.96 8.54
C ASP A 110 -3.62 7.75 7.83
N ASP A 111 -4.10 8.82 7.22
CA ASP A 111 -5.30 8.89 6.39
C ASP A 111 -5.03 8.36 4.97
N ASP A 112 -4.32 7.23 4.84
CA ASP A 112 -4.09 6.59 3.55
C ASP A 112 -5.28 5.68 3.22
N ASP A 113 -6.03 6.01 2.15
CA ASP A 113 -7.18 5.25 1.68
C ASP A 113 -6.78 4.17 0.68
N PHE A 114 -7.26 2.96 0.89
CA PHE A 114 -7.18 1.86 -0.06
C PHE A 114 -8.50 1.73 -0.81
N ASN A 115 -8.63 2.43 -1.93
CA ASN A 115 -9.85 2.48 -2.72
C ASN A 115 -10.03 1.25 -3.58
N ILE A 116 -11.22 0.63 -3.53
CA ILE A 116 -11.63 -0.48 -4.39
C ILE A 116 -12.96 -0.15 -5.08
N PHE A 117 -13.03 -0.38 -6.38
CA PHE A 117 -14.26 -0.21 -7.13
C PHE A 117 -14.45 -1.33 -8.15
N PHE A 118 -15.64 -1.95 -8.17
CA PHE A 118 -16.07 -2.91 -9.19
C PHE A 118 -17.31 -2.40 -9.92
N ASN A 119 -17.33 -2.52 -11.25
CA ASN A 119 -18.51 -2.17 -12.01
C ASN A 119 -19.47 -3.38 -12.11
N VAL A 120 -20.17 -3.65 -11.02
CA VAL A 120 -21.08 -4.78 -10.85
C VAL A 120 -22.47 -4.29 -10.42
N PRO A 121 -23.53 -5.12 -10.57
CA PRO A 121 -24.83 -4.77 -10.00
C PRO A 121 -24.84 -4.92 -8.49
N ALA A 122 -25.65 -4.11 -7.78
CA ALA A 122 -25.82 -4.13 -6.33
C ALA A 122 -26.28 -5.48 -5.71
N SER A 123 -26.52 -6.49 -6.51
CA SER A 123 -26.82 -7.86 -6.07
C SER A 123 -25.60 -8.79 -6.14
N SER A 124 -24.44 -8.26 -6.40
CA SER A 124 -23.19 -9.01 -6.50
C SER A 124 -22.44 -8.87 -5.19
N ASP A 125 -21.89 -9.94 -4.65
CA ASP A 125 -21.02 -9.91 -3.48
C ASP A 125 -19.80 -8.98 -3.66
N PHE A 126 -19.42 -8.65 -4.90
CA PHE A 126 -18.36 -7.67 -5.21
C PHE A 126 -18.79 -6.22 -5.04
N ASP A 127 -20.10 -5.93 -4.89
CA ASP A 127 -20.61 -4.61 -4.58
C ASP A 127 -20.21 -4.22 -3.16
N ASP A 128 -20.20 -5.18 -2.25
CA ASP A 128 -19.85 -5.03 -0.84
C ASP A 128 -18.35 -4.81 -0.59
N LEU A 129 -17.51 -4.98 -1.62
CA LEU A 129 -16.07 -4.63 -1.57
C LEU A 129 -15.78 -3.20 -2.06
N ILE A 130 -16.81 -2.47 -2.54
CA ILE A 130 -16.64 -1.14 -3.12
C ILE A 130 -16.63 -0.11 -1.99
N ASP A 131 -15.43 0.37 -1.66
CA ASP A 131 -15.26 1.39 -0.64
C ASP A 131 -13.92 2.12 -0.75
N ASP A 132 -13.77 3.21 0.03
CA ASP A 132 -12.54 3.88 0.40
C ASP A 132 -12.10 3.36 1.79
N TRP A 133 -11.41 2.24 1.77
CA TRP A 133 -11.01 1.50 2.96
C TRP A 133 -9.87 2.18 3.70
N ASP A 134 -10.01 2.39 5.01
CA ASP A 134 -8.92 2.77 5.92
C ASP A 134 -7.91 1.63 6.08
N ILE A 135 -6.62 1.94 6.12
CA ILE A 135 -5.56 0.96 6.28
C ILE A 135 -5.28 0.71 7.76
N ILE A 136 -5.61 -0.50 8.26
CA ILE A 136 -5.22 -0.93 9.61
C ILE A 136 -3.74 -1.33 9.65
N SER A 137 -3.32 -2.17 8.72
CA SER A 137 -1.94 -2.63 8.63
C SER A 137 -1.60 -3.24 7.28
N VAL A 138 -0.35 -3.06 6.84
CA VAL A 138 0.17 -3.68 5.62
C VAL A 138 1.53 -4.32 5.90
N THR A 139 1.68 -5.54 5.44
CA THR A 139 2.92 -6.31 5.47
C THR A 139 3.17 -6.93 4.10
N ALA A 140 4.35 -7.50 3.87
CA ALA A 140 4.66 -8.17 2.59
C ALA A 140 3.67 -9.29 2.20
N ASN A 141 2.88 -9.81 3.16
CA ASN A 141 2.00 -10.97 2.95
C ASN A 141 0.55 -10.74 3.41
N LYS A 142 0.23 -9.62 4.00
CA LYS A 142 -1.12 -9.31 4.50
C LYS A 142 -1.43 -7.83 4.39
N ILE A 143 -2.66 -7.50 3.97
CA ILE A 143 -3.26 -6.17 3.95
C ILE A 143 -4.54 -6.27 4.78
N GLU A 144 -4.64 -5.47 5.84
CA GLU A 144 -5.80 -5.39 6.74
C GLU A 144 -6.43 -4.00 6.61
N LEU A 145 -7.71 -3.99 6.29
CA LEU A 145 -8.49 -2.79 5.99
C LEU A 145 -9.74 -2.75 6.87
N THR A 146 -10.26 -1.54 7.10
CA THR A 146 -11.54 -1.31 7.77
C THR A 146 -12.29 -0.19 7.08
N ASP A 147 -13.62 -0.19 7.16
CA ASP A 147 -14.46 0.96 6.92
C ASP A 147 -15.37 1.21 8.12
N VAL A 148 -15.57 2.46 8.46
CA VAL A 148 -16.50 2.88 9.51
C VAL A 148 -17.60 3.73 8.89
N SER A 149 -18.64 3.08 8.41
CA SER A 149 -19.79 3.75 7.81
C SER A 149 -20.43 4.73 8.78
N GLY A 150 -20.57 5.98 8.37
CA GLY A 150 -21.20 7.04 9.16
C GLY A 150 -22.67 6.77 9.47
N GLY A 151 -23.18 7.36 10.55
CA GLY A 151 -24.60 7.29 10.91
C GLY A 151 -24.97 6.04 11.72
N ASN A 152 -25.82 5.17 11.17
CA ASN A 152 -26.17 3.87 11.76
C ASN A 152 -25.44 2.71 11.08
N GLY A 153 -24.41 3.00 10.30
CA GLY A 153 -23.56 2.02 9.65
C GLY A 153 -22.77 1.18 10.66
N GLY A 154 -22.29 0.05 10.23
CA GLY A 154 -21.43 -0.83 10.99
C GLY A 154 -19.95 -0.45 10.86
N THR A 155 -19.12 -1.35 11.31
CA THR A 155 -17.70 -1.36 10.98
C THR A 155 -17.42 -2.59 10.17
N ASP A 156 -16.82 -2.40 9.00
CA ASP A 156 -16.49 -3.45 8.08
C ASP A 156 -14.98 -3.74 8.16
N PHE A 157 -14.61 -4.98 7.92
CA PHE A 157 -13.22 -5.42 7.97
C PHE A 157 -12.92 -6.30 6.76
N LEU A 158 -11.84 -5.99 6.06
CA LEU A 158 -11.39 -6.73 4.90
C LEU A 158 -9.91 -7.10 5.04
N THR A 159 -9.58 -8.39 4.89
CA THR A 159 -8.21 -8.87 4.95
C THR A 159 -7.84 -9.61 3.67
N PHE A 160 -6.80 -9.13 3.01
CA PHE A 160 -6.12 -9.86 1.95
C PHE A 160 -4.86 -10.54 2.48
N GLU A 161 -4.67 -11.80 2.13
CA GLU A 161 -3.40 -12.50 2.33
C GLU A 161 -2.83 -12.96 0.99
N LYS A 162 -1.51 -13.01 0.92
CA LYS A 162 -0.80 -13.44 -0.28
C LYS A 162 -1.14 -14.89 -0.64
N ASN A 163 -1.40 -15.13 -1.91
CA ASN A 163 -1.83 -16.43 -2.41
C ASN A 163 -0.61 -17.35 -2.70
#